data_f3266d5b772fa6cac2e820d7fe735957
#
_entry.id   f3266d5b772fa6cac2e820d7fe735957
#
_cell.length_a   1.000
_cell.length_b   1.000
_cell.length_c   1.000
_cell.angle_alpha   90.00
_cell.angle_beta   90.00
_cell.angle_gamma   90.00
#
_symmetry.space_group_name_H-M   'P 1'
#
loop_
_entity.id
_entity.type
_entity.pdbx_description
1 polymer ?
#
loop_
_entity_poly.entity_id
_entity_poly.type
_entity_poly.pdbx_seq_one_letter_code
_entity_poly.pdbx_strand_id
1 'polypeptide(L)'
;MPRRGEALREFVEQIGGPPVILKSPRGFGGSKVMRADSADTAEALLNVFLDLNECVIVQEFWGRDPRDVRVLVIDGEPVAAVARQAPIGDFRANVHVGGSCRAHDASAEELEAATQAALVSGLSIAGIDLLISEEGVVVTEVNAAPGLKGLEEATGVDAAERIILAAERRVS
;
A
#
# COMPACT_ATOMS: atom_id res chain seq x y z
N MET A 1 -30.54 -10.23 -12.61
CA MET A 1 -29.31 -9.81 -11.93
C MET A 1 -28.12 -10.33 -12.73
N PRO A 2 -27.11 -9.51 -13.04
CA PRO A 2 -25.92 -10.01 -13.73
C PRO A 2 -25.27 -11.14 -12.90
N ARG A 3 -24.68 -12.11 -13.59
CA ARG A 3 -23.91 -13.15 -12.91
C ARG A 3 -22.69 -12.48 -12.25
N ARG A 4 -22.20 -13.01 -11.13
CA ARG A 4 -21.07 -12.42 -10.38
C ARG A 4 -19.86 -12.12 -11.29
N GLY A 5 -19.56 -13.01 -12.24
CA GLY A 5 -18.47 -12.81 -13.19
C GLY A 5 -18.72 -11.65 -14.17
N GLU A 6 -19.95 -11.44 -14.62
CA GLU A 6 -20.31 -10.31 -15.50
C GLU A 6 -20.11 -8.98 -14.77
N ALA A 7 -20.57 -8.86 -13.52
CA ALA A 7 -20.40 -7.66 -12.72
C ALA A 7 -18.91 -7.37 -12.42
N LEU A 8 -18.07 -8.40 -12.21
CA LEU A 8 -16.63 -8.20 -12.04
C LEU A 8 -15.99 -7.71 -13.34
N ARG A 9 -16.34 -8.30 -14.51
CA ARG A 9 -15.80 -7.88 -15.80
C ARG A 9 -16.14 -6.42 -16.10
N GLU A 10 -17.41 -6.03 -15.90
CA GLU A 10 -17.83 -4.64 -16.06
C GLU A 10 -17.05 -3.70 -15.12
N PHE A 11 -16.84 -4.09 -13.86
CA PHE A 11 -16.06 -3.30 -12.92
C PHE A 11 -14.58 -3.20 -13.33
N VAL A 12 -13.97 -4.30 -13.76
CA VAL A 12 -12.58 -4.31 -14.22
C VAL A 12 -12.40 -3.40 -15.43
N GLU A 13 -13.34 -3.39 -16.38
CA GLU A 13 -13.32 -2.46 -17.51
C GLU A 13 -13.47 -1.00 -17.08
N GLN A 14 -14.33 -0.71 -16.08
CA GLN A 14 -14.53 0.64 -15.56
C GLN A 14 -13.29 1.23 -14.87
N ILE A 15 -12.45 0.38 -14.27
CA ILE A 15 -11.19 0.81 -13.62
C ILE A 15 -9.97 0.76 -14.56
N GLY A 16 -10.18 0.72 -15.89
CA GLY A 16 -9.11 0.78 -16.88
C GLY A 16 -8.71 -0.55 -17.50
N GLY A 17 -9.37 -1.66 -17.15
CA GLY A 17 -9.07 -2.99 -17.68
C GLY A 17 -7.85 -3.67 -17.02
N PRO A 18 -7.55 -4.93 -17.45
CA PRO A 18 -6.37 -5.64 -16.97
C PRO A 18 -5.06 -4.95 -17.41
N PRO A 19 -3.96 -5.08 -16.62
CA PRO A 19 -3.86 -5.86 -15.39
C PRO A 19 -4.51 -5.20 -14.18
N VAL A 20 -5.04 -6.03 -13.26
CA VAL A 20 -5.62 -5.57 -11.99
C VAL A 20 -5.01 -6.31 -10.81
N ILE A 21 -5.08 -5.70 -9.63
CA ILE A 21 -4.70 -6.31 -8.36
C ILE A 21 -5.95 -6.74 -7.61
N LEU A 22 -5.94 -7.97 -7.12
CA LEU A 22 -6.90 -8.47 -6.13
C LEU A 22 -6.18 -8.64 -4.80
N LYS A 23 -6.72 -8.06 -3.73
CA LYS A 23 -6.13 -8.17 -2.40
C LYS A 23 -7.18 -8.35 -1.31
N SER A 24 -6.85 -9.13 -0.26
CA SER A 24 -7.67 -9.20 0.95
C SER A 24 -7.34 -8.01 1.86
N PRO A 25 -8.35 -7.30 2.41
CA PRO A 25 -8.13 -6.28 3.42
C PRO A 25 -7.58 -6.86 4.74
N ARG A 26 -7.64 -8.19 4.92
CA ARG A 26 -7.10 -8.91 6.08
C ARG A 26 -5.75 -9.56 5.80
N GLY A 27 -5.08 -9.19 4.72
CA GLY A 27 -3.73 -9.64 4.39
C GLY A 27 -2.68 -8.92 5.22
N PHE A 28 -1.55 -9.57 5.48
CA PHE A 28 -0.36 -8.97 6.09
C PHE A 28 0.87 -9.24 5.22
N GLY A 29 1.72 -8.22 5.04
CA GLY A 29 2.99 -8.37 4.34
C GLY A 29 2.90 -8.77 2.86
N GLY A 30 1.77 -8.47 2.19
CA GLY A 30 1.57 -8.80 0.76
C GLY A 30 1.17 -10.27 0.50
N SER A 31 0.90 -11.07 1.55
CA SER A 31 0.60 -12.51 1.42
C SER A 31 -0.67 -12.84 0.64
N LYS A 32 -1.61 -11.91 0.57
CA LYS A 32 -2.90 -12.06 -0.13
C LYS A 32 -3.07 -10.99 -1.21
N VAL A 33 -2.00 -10.67 -1.92
CA VAL A 33 -2.01 -9.73 -3.05
C VAL A 33 -1.69 -10.49 -4.31
N MET A 34 -2.60 -10.50 -5.27
CA MET A 34 -2.49 -11.25 -6.52
C MET A 34 -2.72 -10.32 -7.70
N ARG A 35 -1.97 -10.52 -8.76
CA ARG A 35 -2.13 -9.80 -10.03
C ARG A 35 -2.89 -10.67 -11.02
N ALA A 36 -3.83 -10.07 -11.71
CA ALA A 36 -4.56 -10.69 -12.81
C ALA A 36 -4.28 -9.92 -14.11
N ASP A 37 -3.69 -10.59 -15.07
CA ASP A 37 -3.34 -10.01 -16.38
C ASP A 37 -4.48 -10.12 -17.41
N SER A 38 -5.60 -10.74 -17.02
CA SER A 38 -6.82 -10.84 -17.83
C SER A 38 -8.07 -10.85 -16.95
N ALA A 39 -9.22 -10.50 -17.55
CA ALA A 39 -10.51 -10.57 -16.87
C ALA A 39 -10.86 -12.01 -16.43
N ASP A 40 -10.47 -13.02 -17.21
CA ASP A 40 -10.69 -14.42 -16.85
C ASP A 40 -9.88 -14.82 -15.62
N THR A 41 -8.61 -14.38 -15.53
CA THR A 41 -7.78 -14.59 -14.34
C THR A 41 -8.34 -13.86 -13.13
N ALA A 42 -8.81 -12.63 -13.31
CA ALA A 42 -9.43 -11.86 -12.23
C ALA A 42 -10.68 -12.56 -11.69
N GLU A 43 -11.54 -13.10 -12.58
CA GLU A 43 -12.72 -13.85 -12.19
C GLU A 43 -12.37 -15.14 -11.42
N ALA A 44 -11.36 -15.89 -11.90
CA ALA A 44 -10.90 -17.10 -11.22
C ALA A 44 -10.37 -16.80 -9.82
N LEU A 45 -9.55 -15.75 -9.65
CA LEU A 45 -9.04 -15.31 -8.37
C LEU A 45 -10.15 -14.81 -7.43
N LEU A 46 -11.12 -14.05 -7.95
CA LEU A 46 -12.27 -13.62 -7.15
C LEU A 46 -13.02 -14.83 -6.58
N ASN A 47 -13.28 -15.86 -7.40
CA ASN A 47 -13.95 -17.06 -6.93
C ASN A 47 -13.16 -17.75 -5.81
N VAL A 48 -11.83 -17.80 -5.87
CA VAL A 48 -10.99 -18.32 -4.77
C VAL A 48 -11.21 -17.53 -3.48
N PHE A 49 -11.21 -16.18 -3.54
CA PHE A 49 -11.48 -15.36 -2.34
C PHE A 49 -12.88 -15.60 -1.77
N LEU A 50 -13.88 -15.73 -2.64
CA LEU A 50 -15.26 -15.96 -2.23
C LEU A 50 -15.46 -17.35 -1.61
N ASP A 51 -14.82 -18.38 -2.16
CA ASP A 51 -14.86 -19.75 -1.63
C ASP A 51 -14.20 -19.83 -0.24
N LEU A 52 -13.18 -18.98 0.00
CA LEU A 52 -12.54 -18.82 1.31
C LEU A 52 -13.33 -17.91 2.26
N ASN A 53 -14.49 -17.39 1.85
CA ASN A 53 -15.28 -16.40 2.59
C ASN A 53 -14.48 -15.14 2.96
N GLU A 54 -13.57 -14.71 2.08
CA GLU A 54 -12.73 -13.53 2.24
C GLU A 54 -13.31 -12.34 1.48
N CYS A 55 -13.23 -11.16 2.09
CA CYS A 55 -13.44 -9.91 1.34
C CYS A 55 -12.29 -9.69 0.36
N VAL A 56 -12.58 -9.10 -0.79
CA VAL A 56 -11.59 -8.75 -1.79
C VAL A 56 -11.73 -7.30 -2.21
N ILE A 57 -10.60 -6.64 -2.36
CA ILE A 57 -10.47 -5.33 -2.99
C ILE A 57 -9.86 -5.58 -4.37
N VAL A 58 -10.50 -5.04 -5.41
CA VAL A 58 -9.98 -5.05 -6.78
C VAL A 58 -9.53 -3.64 -7.11
N GLN A 59 -8.29 -3.50 -7.56
CA GLN A 59 -7.68 -2.21 -7.89
C GLN A 59 -7.03 -2.28 -9.25
N GLU A 60 -6.95 -1.15 -9.93
CA GLU A 60 -6.09 -0.95 -11.08
C GLU A 60 -4.63 -1.29 -10.71
N PHE A 61 -3.89 -1.90 -11.64
CA PHE A 61 -2.46 -2.14 -11.46
C PHE A 61 -1.67 -0.90 -11.91
N TRP A 62 -1.25 -0.13 -10.93
CA TRP A 62 -0.38 1.03 -11.09
C TRP A 62 1.07 0.63 -10.87
N GLY A 63 1.75 0.10 -11.82
CA GLY A 63 3.12 -0.24 -11.55
C GLY A 63 3.85 -0.89 -12.71
N ARG A 64 4.46 -0.06 -13.54
CA ARG A 64 5.55 -0.51 -14.41
C ARG A 64 6.86 -0.65 -13.64
N ASP A 65 6.99 0.03 -12.50
CA ASP A 65 8.16 0.00 -11.62
C ASP A 65 7.82 -0.78 -10.34
N PRO A 66 8.58 -1.82 -9.99
CA PRO A 66 8.38 -2.61 -8.77
C PRO A 66 8.87 -1.86 -7.50
N ARG A 67 8.85 -0.54 -7.51
CA ARG A 67 9.21 0.32 -6.37
C ARG A 67 7.97 1.00 -5.82
N ASP A 68 7.94 1.14 -4.52
CA ASP A 68 7.02 2.02 -3.84
C ASP A 68 7.76 2.88 -2.80
N VAL A 69 7.11 3.92 -2.33
CA VAL A 69 7.59 4.77 -1.24
C VAL A 69 6.68 4.59 -0.05
N ARG A 70 7.25 4.30 1.12
CA ARG A 70 6.52 4.36 2.39
C ARG A 70 6.91 5.60 3.15
N VAL A 71 5.92 6.42 3.51
CA VAL A 71 6.06 7.57 4.39
C VAL A 71 5.46 7.24 5.76
N LEU A 72 6.22 7.42 6.83
CA LEU A 72 5.71 7.36 8.20
C LEU A 72 5.19 8.76 8.58
N VAL A 73 3.92 8.83 8.92
CA VAL A 73 3.24 10.05 9.40
C VAL A 73 2.86 9.86 10.86
N ILE A 74 3.21 10.82 11.72
CA ILE A 74 2.87 10.85 13.15
C ILE A 74 2.25 12.22 13.49
N ASP A 75 1.02 12.23 14.01
CA ASP A 75 0.26 13.44 14.34
C ASP A 75 0.16 14.45 13.18
N GLY A 76 0.03 13.95 11.95
CA GLY A 76 -0.03 14.75 10.74
C GLY A 76 1.32 15.22 10.19
N GLU A 77 2.43 14.88 10.87
CA GLU A 77 3.78 15.25 10.46
C GLU A 77 4.49 14.05 9.80
N PRO A 78 5.02 14.18 8.58
CA PRO A 78 5.86 13.15 7.97
C PRO A 78 7.21 13.10 8.70
N VAL A 79 7.54 11.92 9.22
CA VAL A 79 8.72 11.70 10.09
C VAL A 79 9.89 11.09 9.34
N ALA A 80 9.61 10.16 8.45
CA ALA A 80 10.61 9.48 7.63
C ALA A 80 9.97 8.89 6.37
N ALA A 81 10.76 8.77 5.31
CA ALA A 81 10.36 8.11 4.08
C ALA A 81 11.42 7.11 3.62
N VAL A 82 10.95 6.00 3.06
CA VAL A 82 11.80 4.96 2.50
C VAL A 82 11.27 4.51 1.14
N ALA A 83 12.17 4.32 0.18
CA ALA A 83 11.87 3.63 -1.05
C ALA A 83 12.08 2.13 -0.85
N ARG A 84 11.08 1.34 -1.24
CA ARG A 84 11.11 -0.12 -1.19
C ARG A 84 11.17 -0.67 -2.62
N GLN A 85 11.98 -1.68 -2.83
CA GLN A 85 12.16 -2.32 -4.13
C GLN A 85 11.77 -3.78 -4.03
N ALA A 86 10.89 -4.23 -4.92
CA ALA A 86 10.55 -5.64 -5.02
C ALA A 86 11.75 -6.50 -5.44
N PRO A 87 11.79 -7.78 -5.02
CA PRO A 87 12.72 -8.74 -5.58
C PRO A 87 12.53 -8.90 -7.09
N ILE A 88 13.58 -9.32 -7.78
CA ILE A 88 13.50 -9.59 -9.23
C ILE A 88 12.41 -10.64 -9.49
N GLY A 89 11.46 -10.29 -10.35
CA GLY A 89 10.35 -11.16 -10.74
C GLY A 89 9.11 -11.09 -9.83
N ASP A 90 9.12 -10.26 -8.79
CA ASP A 90 7.93 -9.92 -8.00
C ASP A 90 7.51 -8.46 -8.27
N PHE A 91 6.22 -8.20 -8.21
CA PHE A 91 5.66 -6.85 -8.31
C PHE A 91 5.43 -6.21 -6.93
N ARG A 92 5.58 -6.99 -5.84
CA ARG A 92 5.34 -6.54 -4.46
C ARG A 92 6.62 -6.05 -3.82
N ALA A 93 6.72 -4.75 -3.56
CA ALA A 93 7.90 -4.12 -2.97
C ALA A 93 8.03 -4.33 -1.44
N ASN A 94 7.19 -5.17 -0.83
CA ASN A 94 7.20 -5.41 0.60
C ASN A 94 8.49 -6.07 1.09
N VAL A 95 9.12 -5.49 2.12
CA VAL A 95 10.35 -6.02 2.74
C VAL A 95 10.18 -7.45 3.26
N HIS A 96 8.97 -7.79 3.74
CA HIS A 96 8.66 -9.15 4.24
C HIS A 96 8.75 -10.26 3.18
N VAL A 97 8.69 -9.92 1.90
CA VAL A 97 8.87 -10.88 0.80
C VAL A 97 10.26 -10.81 0.17
N GLY A 98 11.23 -10.18 0.87
CA GLY A 98 12.63 -10.10 0.43
C GLY A 98 12.97 -8.84 -0.36
N GLY A 99 12.12 -7.83 -0.34
CA GLY A 99 12.40 -6.51 -0.91
C GLY A 99 13.52 -5.78 -0.16
N SER A 100 14.18 -4.86 -0.83
CA SER A 100 15.15 -3.94 -0.22
C SER A 100 14.46 -2.64 0.21
N CYS A 101 15.04 -1.97 1.21
CA CYS A 101 14.57 -0.71 1.76
C CYS A 101 15.75 0.26 1.85
N ARG A 102 15.55 1.50 1.43
CA ARG A 102 16.55 2.58 1.52
C ARG A 102 15.89 3.89 1.88
N ALA A 103 16.62 4.79 2.55
CA ALA A 103 16.16 6.15 2.80
C ALA A 103 15.73 6.83 1.48
N HIS A 104 14.64 7.58 1.53
CA HIS A 104 14.09 8.31 0.39
C HIS A 104 13.91 9.78 0.76
N ASP A 105 14.40 10.66 -0.10
CA ASP A 105 14.16 12.10 0.01
C ASP A 105 12.84 12.41 -0.71
N ALA A 106 11.75 12.35 0.06
CA ALA A 106 10.40 12.47 -0.47
C ALA A 106 10.11 13.88 -0.97
N SER A 107 9.52 14.01 -2.14
CA SER A 107 9.07 15.27 -2.71
C SER A 107 7.93 15.89 -1.89
N ALA A 108 7.68 17.18 -2.12
CA ALA A 108 6.56 17.88 -1.47
C ALA A 108 5.21 17.24 -1.79
N GLU A 109 5.03 16.74 -3.02
CA GLU A 109 3.81 16.05 -3.46
C GLU A 109 3.62 14.72 -2.73
N GLU A 110 4.69 13.93 -2.57
CA GLU A 110 4.66 12.66 -1.82
C GLU A 110 4.33 12.88 -0.35
N LEU A 111 4.94 13.89 0.28
CA LEU A 111 4.70 14.24 1.68
C LEU A 111 3.27 14.75 1.89
N GLU A 112 2.77 15.59 0.98
CA GLU A 112 1.39 16.09 1.04
C GLU A 112 0.39 14.95 0.87
N ALA A 113 0.55 14.09 -0.15
CA ALA A 113 -0.31 12.94 -0.36
C ALA A 113 -0.35 12.01 0.86
N ALA A 114 0.81 11.75 1.48
CA ALA A 114 0.89 10.92 2.67
C ALA A 114 0.21 11.57 3.88
N THR A 115 0.43 12.86 4.11
CA THR A 115 -0.18 13.61 5.21
C THR A 115 -1.69 13.66 5.07
N GLN A 116 -2.21 13.95 3.89
CA GLN A 116 -3.65 13.97 3.61
C GLN A 116 -4.28 12.59 3.79
N ALA A 117 -3.62 11.52 3.33
CA ALA A 117 -4.11 10.16 3.51
C ALA A 117 -4.22 9.77 5.00
N ALA A 118 -3.23 10.12 5.82
CA ALA A 118 -3.27 9.91 7.26
C ALA A 118 -4.41 10.68 7.93
N LEU A 119 -4.57 11.97 7.57
CA LEU A 119 -5.60 12.86 8.10
C LEU A 119 -7.01 12.36 7.78
N VAL A 120 -7.29 12.03 6.51
CA VAL A 120 -8.61 11.55 6.07
C VAL A 120 -8.95 10.20 6.71
N SER A 121 -7.93 9.36 6.98
CA SER A 121 -8.12 8.09 7.67
C SER A 121 -8.31 8.23 9.18
N GLY A 122 -8.13 9.43 9.76
CA GLY A 122 -8.24 9.70 11.19
C GLY A 122 -7.13 9.02 12.02
N LEU A 123 -6.00 8.71 11.41
CA LEU A 123 -4.89 8.01 12.06
C LEU A 123 -3.84 8.99 12.55
N SER A 124 -3.48 8.83 13.82
CA SER A 124 -2.38 9.59 14.44
C SER A 124 -1.01 9.03 14.08
N ILE A 125 -0.95 7.74 13.79
CA ILE A 125 0.25 7.04 13.36
C ILE A 125 -0.15 6.23 12.15
N ALA A 126 0.50 6.46 11.02
CA ALA A 126 0.21 5.77 9.78
C ALA A 126 1.48 5.56 8.94
N GLY A 127 1.60 4.38 8.36
CA GLY A 127 2.51 4.13 7.26
C GLY A 127 1.75 4.22 5.94
N ILE A 128 2.08 5.19 5.12
CA ILE A 128 1.41 5.46 3.85
C ILE A 128 2.25 4.91 2.72
N ASP A 129 1.68 4.02 1.93
CA ASP A 129 2.35 3.43 0.77
C ASP A 129 1.91 4.18 -0.50
N LEU A 130 2.91 4.66 -1.23
CA LEU A 130 2.76 5.49 -2.42
C LEU A 130 3.38 4.78 -3.63
N LEU A 131 2.70 4.81 -4.76
CA LEU A 131 3.30 4.56 -6.06
C LEU A 131 3.53 5.89 -6.77
N ILE A 132 4.69 5.99 -7.40
CA ILE A 132 5.14 7.19 -8.12
C ILE A 132 5.19 6.86 -9.61
N SER A 133 4.54 7.68 -10.42
CA SER A 133 4.54 7.54 -11.88
C SER A 133 4.67 8.91 -12.56
N GLU A 134 4.75 8.92 -13.88
CA GLU A 134 4.71 10.16 -14.68
C GLU A 134 3.33 10.87 -14.57
N GLU A 135 2.30 10.17 -14.14
CA GLU A 135 0.94 10.68 -13.97
C GLU A 135 0.71 11.28 -12.57
N GLY A 136 1.68 11.13 -11.66
CA GLY A 136 1.66 11.66 -10.30
C GLY A 136 1.86 10.61 -9.21
N VAL A 137 1.42 10.95 -8.00
CA VAL A 137 1.54 10.15 -6.79
C VAL A 137 0.19 9.50 -6.45
N VAL A 138 0.20 8.17 -6.22
CA VAL A 138 -1.00 7.42 -5.86
C VAL A 138 -0.83 6.75 -4.51
N VAL A 139 -1.76 6.99 -3.59
CA VAL A 139 -1.85 6.27 -2.31
C VAL A 139 -2.46 4.89 -2.56
N THR A 140 -1.69 3.84 -2.27
CA THR A 140 -2.15 2.45 -2.46
C THR A 140 -2.60 1.78 -1.19
N GLU A 141 -2.06 2.20 -0.03
CA GLU A 141 -2.39 1.62 1.26
C GLU A 141 -2.12 2.60 2.41
N VAL A 142 -2.98 2.55 3.43
CA VAL A 142 -2.82 3.26 4.71
C VAL A 142 -2.74 2.22 5.82
N ASN A 143 -1.58 2.12 6.47
CA ASN A 143 -1.30 1.14 7.51
C ASN A 143 -1.36 1.78 8.90
N ALA A 144 -2.34 1.38 9.73
CA ALA A 144 -2.49 1.87 11.11
C ALA A 144 -1.43 1.31 12.08
N ALA A 145 -0.77 0.21 11.72
CA ALA A 145 0.30 -0.40 12.51
C ALA A 145 1.48 -0.73 11.59
N PRO A 146 2.22 0.30 11.10
CA PRO A 146 3.30 0.08 10.15
C PRO A 146 4.48 -0.64 10.80
N GLY A 147 5.12 -1.55 10.06
CA GLY A 147 6.40 -2.11 10.46
C GLY A 147 7.49 -1.03 10.42
N LEU A 148 8.19 -0.83 11.54
CA LEU A 148 9.17 0.25 11.71
C LEU A 148 10.59 -0.17 11.35
N LYS A 149 10.95 -1.44 11.59
CA LYS A 149 12.34 -1.94 11.50
C LYS A 149 13.07 -1.52 10.22
N GLY A 150 12.50 -1.80 9.05
CA GLY A 150 13.16 -1.46 7.78
C GLY A 150 13.29 0.04 7.54
N LEU A 151 12.35 0.83 8.07
CA LEU A 151 12.40 2.29 8.02
C LEU A 151 13.51 2.83 8.94
N GLU A 152 13.59 2.36 10.18
CA GLU A 152 14.62 2.76 11.15
C GLU A 152 16.02 2.39 10.67
N GLU A 153 16.20 1.14 10.19
CA GLU A 153 17.48 0.67 9.62
C GLU A 153 17.95 1.50 8.43
N ALA A 154 17.01 1.91 7.56
CA ALA A 154 17.34 2.67 6.35
C ALA A 154 17.58 4.16 6.61
N THR A 155 16.85 4.78 7.56
CA THR A 155 16.87 6.24 7.78
C THR A 155 17.68 6.66 9.00
N GLY A 156 17.90 5.76 9.95
CA GLY A 156 18.48 6.08 11.27
C GLY A 156 17.52 6.83 12.19
N VAL A 157 16.26 7.01 11.81
CA VAL A 157 15.24 7.65 12.64
C VAL A 157 14.73 6.65 13.67
N ASP A 158 14.74 7.01 14.96
CA ASP A 158 14.06 6.25 16.01
C ASP A 158 12.55 6.54 15.95
N ALA A 159 11.85 5.72 15.15
CA ALA A 159 10.41 5.87 14.96
C ALA A 159 9.64 5.50 16.24
N ALA A 160 10.14 4.54 17.01
CA ALA A 160 9.52 4.13 18.26
C ALA A 160 9.53 5.28 19.28
N GLU A 161 10.66 5.99 19.44
CA GLU A 161 10.75 7.19 20.29
C GLU A 161 9.76 8.27 19.84
N ARG A 162 9.67 8.55 18.52
CA ARG A 162 8.74 9.54 17.99
C ARG A 162 7.28 9.21 18.29
N ILE A 163 6.91 7.93 18.21
CA ILE A 163 5.57 7.45 18.56
C ILE A 163 5.28 7.65 20.05
N ILE A 164 6.22 7.31 20.92
CA ILE A 164 6.07 7.47 22.38
C ILE A 164 5.88 8.95 22.73
N LEU A 165 6.73 9.83 22.20
CA LEU A 165 6.63 11.27 22.43
C LEU A 165 5.29 11.86 21.91
N ALA A 166 4.76 11.35 20.80
CA ALA A 166 3.46 11.74 20.30
C ALA A 166 2.33 11.29 21.25
N ALA A 167 2.41 10.07 21.78
CA ALA A 167 1.45 9.56 22.75
C ALA A 167 1.47 10.35 24.07
N GLU A 168 2.64 10.70 24.59
CA GLU A 168 2.80 11.51 25.80
C GLU A 168 2.15 12.90 25.67
N ARG A 169 2.34 13.57 24.52
CA ARG A 169 1.69 14.88 24.26
C ARG A 169 0.17 14.85 24.30
N ARG A 170 -0.45 13.69 24.10
CA ARG A 170 -1.92 13.54 24.08
C ARG A 170 -2.53 13.30 25.45
N VAL A 171 -1.74 12.86 26.40
CA VAL A 171 -2.19 12.56 27.78
C VAL A 171 -1.77 13.62 28.78
N SER A 172 -0.99 14.62 28.33
CA SER A 172 -0.59 15.79 29.13
C SER A 172 -1.56 16.95 28.94
#